data_f7332d9ac6a24020ea104803c7f75175
#
_entry.id   f7332d9ac6a24020ea104803c7f75175
#
_cell.length_a   1.000
_cell.length_b   1.000
_cell.length_c   1.000
_cell.angle_alpha   90.00
_cell.angle_beta   90.00
_cell.angle_gamma   90.00
#
_symmetry.space_group_name_H-M   'P 1'
#
loop_
_entity.id
_entity.type
_entity.pdbx_description
1 polymer ?
#
loop_
_entity_poly.entity_id
_entity_poly.type
_entity_poly.pdbx_seq_one_letter_code
_entity_poly.pdbx_strand_id
1 'polypeptide(L)'
;MNRTMKTAVGMLAVAAMAVPLAACGGGSGSSGDNGKGSVYFLNFKPEAADQWTALAKEYTDETGVQVKVQTAASGTYEQQLKSELAKSEAPTIFQVNGPVGYQNWKGYTADLTDSDIYKEMNDQSLALKGDDGQIVGVPYVIESYGIIYNKDIVAKYTALDGAVIKSADEIKDFDTLKKVADDMQKRKKDLGIEGAFTSAGFDSSSDWRFKTHLANIPLYYQFKKDDITAPPASIKDMYMDNFKNIFDLYITDSTTPKTQLSSKTGDDASSEFALGKAAFYQNGTWAWSDLQKAGMKADSIGMIPIYIGVDDKTEGLATGSENYWCINSKVSDANQKASLEFLKWVISSDKGKKALSEDMGFTTPFKTFNDVKTDNPLIQDANKSIQNAELTQVAWDFSMMPSEEYKNVLGQAMLNYAQGTGDWNAVVDAFVNNWKTEYDAAH
;
A
#
# COMPACT_ATOMS: atom_id res chain seq x y z
N MET A 1 49.65 43.88 -20.73
CA MET A 1 49.37 44.31 -22.10
C MET A 1 47.88 44.47 -22.26
N ASN A 2 47.47 45.75 -22.37
CA ASN A 2 46.09 46.25 -22.51
C ASN A 2 45.39 45.75 -23.76
N ARG A 3 44.06 45.57 -23.68
CA ARG A 3 43.12 46.13 -24.65
C ARG A 3 41.67 46.08 -24.17
N THR A 4 41.24 47.28 -23.81
CA THR A 4 39.85 47.79 -23.73
C THR A 4 39.23 47.91 -25.12
N MET A 5 37.91 47.63 -25.24
CA MET A 5 37.04 48.20 -26.30
C MET A 5 35.57 47.99 -25.82
N LYS A 6 34.98 48.99 -25.33
CA LYS A 6 34.16 50.11 -25.86
C LYS A 6 32.74 49.70 -26.26
N THR A 7 31.84 50.20 -25.47
CA THR A 7 30.41 50.48 -25.56
C THR A 7 29.92 50.96 -26.92
N ALA A 8 28.73 50.47 -27.36
CA ALA A 8 27.88 51.19 -28.29
C ALA A 8 26.43 51.19 -27.79
N VAL A 9 25.98 52.39 -27.44
CA VAL A 9 24.62 52.78 -27.13
C VAL A 9 23.90 53.04 -28.46
N GLY A 10 22.79 52.39 -28.69
CA GLY A 10 21.88 52.65 -29.82
C GLY A 10 20.49 53.02 -29.25
N MET A 11 20.22 54.33 -29.18
CA MET A 11 18.84 54.87 -29.02
C MET A 11 18.06 54.59 -30.31
N LEU A 12 16.86 54.05 -30.23
CA LEU A 12 15.86 54.16 -31.27
C LEU A 12 14.49 54.48 -30.70
N ALA A 13 13.89 55.44 -31.37
CA ALA A 13 12.78 56.28 -31.02
C ALA A 13 11.45 55.55 -30.74
N VAL A 14 10.69 56.07 -29.80
CA VAL A 14 9.30 55.85 -29.51
C VAL A 14 8.41 56.38 -30.62
N ALA A 15 7.64 55.50 -31.29
CA ALA A 15 6.47 55.91 -32.08
C ALA A 15 5.21 55.43 -31.33
N ALA A 16 4.54 56.40 -30.69
CA ALA A 16 3.24 56.17 -30.04
C ALA A 16 2.19 56.03 -31.14
N MET A 17 1.59 54.85 -31.27
CA MET A 17 0.30 54.64 -31.93
C MET A 17 -0.77 54.40 -30.87
N ALA A 18 -1.65 55.39 -30.73
CA ALA A 18 -2.89 55.27 -29.97
C ALA A 18 -3.86 54.34 -30.72
N VAL A 19 -4.20 53.23 -30.13
CA VAL A 19 -5.33 52.39 -30.57
C VAL A 19 -6.42 52.52 -29.53
N PRO A 20 -7.70 52.76 -29.94
CA PRO A 20 -8.80 52.97 -28.98
C PRO A 20 -9.14 51.65 -28.28
N LEU A 21 -9.22 51.71 -26.93
CA LEU A 21 -9.80 50.67 -26.11
C LEU A 21 -11.30 50.54 -26.44
N ALA A 22 -11.66 49.56 -27.28
CA ALA A 22 -12.98 49.00 -27.26
C ALA A 22 -13.12 48.14 -25.99
N ALA A 23 -13.85 48.63 -25.02
CA ALA A 23 -14.26 47.88 -23.86
C ALA A 23 -15.25 46.79 -24.29
N CYS A 24 -14.72 45.58 -24.60
CA CYS A 24 -15.51 44.37 -24.53
C CYS A 24 -15.24 43.74 -23.17
N GLY A 25 -16.24 43.79 -22.33
CA GLY A 25 -16.26 43.01 -21.09
C GLY A 25 -16.13 41.52 -21.41
N GLY A 26 -14.89 41.03 -21.32
CA GLY A 26 -14.57 39.61 -21.29
C GLY A 26 -14.76 39.12 -19.86
N GLY A 27 -15.92 38.50 -19.62
CA GLY A 27 -16.15 37.78 -18.40
C GLY A 27 -15.03 36.77 -18.19
N SER A 28 -14.45 36.81 -17.01
CA SER A 28 -13.72 35.68 -16.48
C SER A 28 -14.56 34.44 -16.71
N GLY A 29 -14.10 33.54 -17.58
CA GLY A 29 -14.72 32.26 -17.74
C GLY A 29 -14.59 31.50 -16.42
N SER A 30 -15.53 31.71 -15.50
CA SER A 30 -15.91 30.68 -14.59
C SER A 30 -16.36 29.52 -15.49
N SER A 31 -15.58 28.44 -15.54
CA SER A 31 -16.06 27.16 -16.00
C SER A 31 -17.42 26.96 -15.36
N GLY A 32 -18.45 26.92 -16.17
CA GLY A 32 -19.82 26.89 -15.71
C GLY A 32 -20.02 25.73 -14.78
N ASP A 33 -20.20 26.05 -13.54
CA ASP A 33 -20.74 25.12 -12.55
C ASP A 33 -22.19 24.88 -12.99
N ASN A 34 -22.41 23.80 -13.73
CA ASN A 34 -23.74 23.35 -14.18
C ASN A 34 -24.59 22.83 -13.00
N GLY A 35 -24.24 23.11 -11.76
CA GLY A 35 -24.87 22.60 -10.54
C GLY A 35 -24.62 21.12 -10.28
N LYS A 36 -23.81 20.46 -11.11
CA LYS A 36 -23.48 19.03 -10.97
C LYS A 36 -22.32 18.74 -10.02
N GLY A 37 -21.57 19.77 -9.62
CA GLY A 37 -20.32 19.61 -8.87
C GLY A 37 -19.18 19.01 -9.71
N SER A 38 -18.06 18.80 -9.05
CA SER A 38 -16.86 18.16 -9.63
C SER A 38 -16.21 17.23 -8.61
N VAL A 39 -15.39 16.31 -9.09
CA VAL A 39 -14.66 15.34 -8.27
C VAL A 39 -13.17 15.60 -8.37
N TYR A 40 -12.50 15.62 -7.23
CA TYR A 40 -11.06 15.53 -7.14
C TYR A 40 -10.68 14.38 -6.21
N PHE A 41 -10.17 13.28 -6.77
CA PHE A 41 -9.72 12.10 -6.04
C PHE A 41 -8.22 12.13 -5.86
N LEU A 42 -7.76 12.17 -4.60
CA LEU A 42 -6.36 11.95 -4.25
C LEU A 42 -6.16 10.46 -3.97
N ASN A 43 -5.54 9.76 -4.92
CA ASN A 43 -5.33 8.31 -4.88
C ASN A 43 -4.04 7.95 -4.13
N PHE A 44 -4.14 6.98 -3.22
CA PHE A 44 -3.04 6.44 -2.43
C PHE A 44 -2.17 5.43 -3.19
N LYS A 45 -2.77 4.67 -4.16
CA LYS A 45 -2.13 3.51 -4.80
C LYS A 45 -1.46 3.88 -6.12
N PRO A 46 -0.11 4.05 -6.17
CA PRO A 46 0.61 4.40 -7.39
C PRO A 46 0.51 3.33 -8.48
N GLU A 47 0.42 2.05 -8.12
CA GLU A 47 0.28 0.92 -9.04
C GLU A 47 -1.01 0.96 -9.88
N ALA A 48 -2.03 1.71 -9.43
CA ALA A 48 -3.34 1.86 -10.08
C ALA A 48 -3.55 3.25 -10.72
N ALA A 49 -2.50 4.08 -10.84
CA ALA A 49 -2.62 5.48 -11.29
C ALA A 49 -3.24 5.64 -12.67
N ASP A 50 -2.78 4.84 -13.64
CA ASP A 50 -3.25 4.91 -15.03
C ASP A 50 -4.70 4.45 -15.14
N GLN A 51 -5.07 3.40 -14.42
CA GLN A 51 -6.43 2.85 -14.40
C GLN A 51 -7.42 3.85 -13.80
N TRP A 52 -7.07 4.49 -12.68
CA TRP A 52 -7.90 5.55 -12.09
C TRP A 52 -8.06 6.75 -13.01
N THR A 53 -6.99 7.13 -13.74
CA THR A 53 -7.05 8.23 -14.72
C THR A 53 -7.97 7.88 -15.89
N ALA A 54 -7.89 6.65 -16.40
CA ALA A 54 -8.78 6.17 -17.46
C ALA A 54 -10.24 6.13 -17.01
N LEU A 55 -10.51 5.60 -15.81
CA LEU A 55 -11.85 5.49 -15.24
C LEU A 55 -12.49 6.86 -15.01
N ALA A 56 -11.71 7.83 -14.53
CA ALA A 56 -12.14 9.22 -14.36
C ALA A 56 -12.56 9.86 -15.69
N LYS A 57 -11.79 9.59 -16.74
CA LYS A 57 -12.14 10.07 -18.09
C LYS A 57 -13.43 9.46 -18.60
N GLU A 58 -13.62 8.15 -18.44
CA GLU A 58 -14.84 7.46 -18.86
C GLU A 58 -16.09 8.00 -18.16
N TYR A 59 -16.02 8.20 -16.84
CA TYR A 59 -17.11 8.80 -16.09
C TYR A 59 -17.43 10.23 -16.55
N THR A 60 -16.38 11.03 -16.79
CA THR A 60 -16.54 12.40 -17.31
C THR A 60 -17.21 12.41 -18.69
N ASP A 61 -16.78 11.52 -19.59
CA ASP A 61 -17.36 11.40 -20.94
C ASP A 61 -18.84 10.97 -20.90
N GLU A 62 -19.23 10.13 -19.94
CA GLU A 62 -20.62 9.66 -19.81
C GLU A 62 -21.55 10.67 -19.14
N THR A 63 -21.08 11.36 -18.12
CA THR A 63 -21.95 12.16 -17.23
C THR A 63 -21.80 13.66 -17.41
N GLY A 64 -20.69 14.10 -17.99
CA GLY A 64 -20.26 15.49 -18.06
C GLY A 64 -19.73 16.05 -16.73
N VAL A 65 -19.68 15.25 -15.65
CA VAL A 65 -19.07 15.63 -14.38
C VAL A 65 -17.55 15.51 -14.50
N GLN A 66 -16.84 16.60 -14.20
CA GLN A 66 -15.37 16.60 -14.26
C GLN A 66 -14.79 15.79 -13.11
N VAL A 67 -13.92 14.83 -13.42
CA VAL A 67 -13.19 14.03 -12.44
C VAL A 67 -11.70 14.22 -12.64
N LYS A 68 -11.02 14.78 -11.64
CA LYS A 68 -9.57 14.88 -11.56
C LYS A 68 -9.07 13.76 -10.63
N VAL A 69 -8.10 12.99 -11.07
CA VAL A 69 -7.34 12.07 -10.22
C VAL A 69 -5.91 12.56 -10.09
N GLN A 70 -5.40 12.57 -8.88
CA GLN A 70 -3.99 12.78 -8.60
C GLN A 70 -3.51 11.63 -7.73
N THR A 71 -2.44 10.98 -8.15
CA THR A 71 -1.87 9.85 -7.40
C THR A 71 -0.62 10.31 -6.66
N ALA A 72 -0.52 9.98 -5.38
CA ALA A 72 0.67 10.23 -4.60
C ALA A 72 1.78 9.21 -4.96
N ALA A 73 3.04 9.67 -4.91
CA ALA A 73 4.15 8.76 -4.99
C ALA A 73 4.23 7.88 -3.72
N SER A 74 4.76 6.66 -3.86
CA SER A 74 4.92 5.73 -2.73
C SER A 74 5.63 6.41 -1.55
N GLY A 75 5.09 6.21 -0.35
CA GLY A 75 5.62 6.78 0.90
C GLY A 75 5.38 8.29 1.12
N THR A 76 4.68 8.99 0.21
CA THR A 76 4.50 10.46 0.31
C THR A 76 3.05 10.90 0.54
N TYR A 77 2.10 9.96 0.62
CA TYR A 77 0.67 10.26 0.60
C TYR A 77 0.23 11.23 1.71
N GLU A 78 0.63 11.00 2.96
CA GLU A 78 0.23 11.83 4.10
C GLU A 78 0.70 13.29 3.96
N GLN A 79 1.93 13.50 3.49
CA GLN A 79 2.46 14.84 3.24
C GLN A 79 1.70 15.53 2.10
N GLN A 80 1.39 14.78 1.05
CA GLN A 80 0.64 15.29 -0.09
C GLN A 80 -0.80 15.60 0.31
N LEU A 81 -1.48 14.72 1.04
CA LEU A 81 -2.84 14.95 1.54
C LEU A 81 -2.91 16.23 2.39
N LYS A 82 -1.96 16.43 3.31
CA LYS A 82 -1.86 17.65 4.11
C LYS A 82 -1.73 18.91 3.25
N SER A 83 -0.91 18.84 2.22
CA SER A 83 -0.71 19.96 1.30
C SER A 83 -1.95 20.23 0.44
N GLU A 84 -2.61 19.17 -0.07
CA GLU A 84 -3.77 19.30 -0.94
C GLU A 84 -5.02 19.75 -0.18
N LEU A 85 -5.25 19.27 1.04
CA LEU A 85 -6.39 19.72 1.88
C LEU A 85 -6.32 21.18 2.28
N ALA A 86 -5.14 21.79 2.27
CA ALA A 86 -4.95 23.21 2.58
C ALA A 86 -5.24 24.15 1.39
N LYS A 87 -5.50 23.61 0.20
CA LYS A 87 -5.77 24.41 -1.02
C LYS A 87 -7.23 24.80 -1.12
N SER A 88 -7.51 25.84 -1.90
CA SER A 88 -8.89 26.24 -2.25
C SER A 88 -9.64 25.17 -3.06
N GLU A 89 -8.91 24.43 -3.90
CA GLU A 89 -9.41 23.27 -4.64
C GLU A 89 -8.86 21.98 -4.00
N ALA A 90 -9.40 21.66 -2.83
CA ALA A 90 -9.01 20.49 -2.07
C ALA A 90 -9.62 19.20 -2.67
N PRO A 91 -9.00 18.03 -2.43
CA PRO A 91 -9.60 16.75 -2.77
C PRO A 91 -11.01 16.60 -2.19
N THR A 92 -11.94 16.14 -3.02
CA THR A 92 -13.30 15.82 -2.61
C THR A 92 -13.42 14.38 -2.12
N ILE A 93 -12.55 13.51 -2.65
CA ILE A 93 -12.33 12.13 -2.20
C ILE A 93 -10.87 12.01 -1.80
N PHE A 94 -10.63 11.49 -0.63
CA PHE A 94 -9.29 11.14 -0.14
C PHE A 94 -9.32 9.81 0.61
N GLN A 95 -8.18 9.30 0.99
CA GLN A 95 -8.07 8.01 1.67
C GLN A 95 -7.37 8.18 3.02
N VAL A 96 -7.76 7.36 3.99
CA VAL A 96 -7.10 7.30 5.31
C VAL A 96 -6.70 5.88 5.63
N ASN A 97 -5.61 5.73 6.41
CA ASN A 97 -5.06 4.46 6.85
C ASN A 97 -5.68 4.06 8.19
N GLY A 98 -6.89 3.51 8.14
CA GLY A 98 -7.54 2.97 9.32
C GLY A 98 -7.86 3.99 10.42
N PRO A 99 -8.02 3.54 11.67
CA PRO A 99 -8.44 4.39 12.80
C PRO A 99 -7.45 5.52 13.11
N VAL A 100 -6.16 5.27 13.05
CA VAL A 100 -5.12 6.28 13.33
C VAL A 100 -5.09 7.33 12.23
N GLY A 101 -5.18 6.93 10.95
CA GLY A 101 -5.32 7.88 9.84
C GLY A 101 -6.57 8.74 9.97
N TYR A 102 -7.70 8.16 10.43
CA TYR A 102 -8.90 8.94 10.72
C TYR A 102 -8.66 10.02 11.79
N GLN A 103 -7.99 9.72 12.89
CA GLN A 103 -7.73 10.72 13.93
C GLN A 103 -6.97 11.94 13.39
N ASN A 104 -6.04 11.74 12.47
CA ASN A 104 -5.31 12.84 11.82
C ASN A 104 -6.23 13.72 10.95
N TRP A 105 -7.25 13.13 10.33
CA TRP A 105 -8.07 13.77 9.30
C TRP A 105 -9.56 13.90 9.64
N LYS A 106 -9.98 13.55 10.87
CA LYS A 106 -11.39 13.54 11.29
C LYS A 106 -12.13 14.86 11.06
N GLY A 107 -11.43 15.98 11.11
CA GLY A 107 -12.01 17.30 10.82
C GLY A 107 -12.42 17.52 9.35
N TYR A 108 -12.04 16.59 8.46
CA TYR A 108 -12.33 16.65 7.02
C TYR A 108 -13.28 15.54 6.54
N THR A 109 -13.61 14.56 7.36
CA THR A 109 -14.46 13.43 6.95
C THR A 109 -15.94 13.78 7.05
N ALA A 110 -16.70 13.39 6.03
CA ALA A 110 -18.18 13.49 6.03
C ALA A 110 -18.78 12.19 6.62
N ASP A 111 -20.03 12.29 7.09
CA ASP A 111 -20.82 11.12 7.49
C ASP A 111 -21.32 10.37 6.25
N LEU A 112 -20.97 9.09 6.15
CA LEU A 112 -21.31 8.18 5.06
C LEU A 112 -22.34 7.12 5.45
N THR A 113 -22.93 7.21 6.65
CA THR A 113 -23.85 6.20 7.20
C THR A 113 -25.03 5.90 6.27
N ASP A 114 -25.53 6.91 5.58
CA ASP A 114 -26.66 6.77 4.64
C ASP A 114 -26.21 6.61 3.17
N SER A 115 -24.91 6.58 2.90
CA SER A 115 -24.37 6.50 1.54
C SER A 115 -24.66 5.14 0.87
N ASP A 116 -24.84 5.16 -0.45
CA ASP A 116 -25.03 3.94 -1.22
C ASP A 116 -23.81 3.04 -1.20
N ILE A 117 -22.59 3.61 -1.18
CA ILE A 117 -21.35 2.83 -1.14
C ILE A 117 -21.23 2.04 0.18
N TYR A 118 -21.67 2.59 1.30
CA TYR A 118 -21.71 1.86 2.57
C TYR A 118 -22.76 0.75 2.56
N LYS A 119 -23.96 1.03 2.02
CA LYS A 119 -25.06 0.05 1.91
C LYS A 119 -24.73 -1.14 1.02
N GLU A 120 -23.86 -0.92 0.02
CA GLU A 120 -23.40 -1.97 -0.91
C GLU A 120 -22.31 -2.89 -0.32
N MET A 121 -21.76 -2.61 0.86
CA MET A 121 -20.79 -3.50 1.49
C MET A 121 -21.41 -4.86 1.86
N ASN A 122 -20.65 -5.94 1.64
CA ASN A 122 -21.00 -7.30 2.09
C ASN A 122 -21.00 -7.40 3.61
N ASP A 123 -19.95 -6.85 4.22
CA ASP A 123 -19.79 -6.76 5.67
C ASP A 123 -19.57 -5.30 6.07
N GLN A 124 -20.61 -4.69 6.62
CA GLN A 124 -20.58 -3.29 7.06
C GLN A 124 -19.72 -3.07 8.32
N SER A 125 -19.34 -4.13 9.04
CA SER A 125 -18.45 -4.01 10.20
C SER A 125 -17.03 -3.59 9.82
N LEU A 126 -16.64 -3.77 8.55
CA LEU A 126 -15.35 -3.36 8.01
C LEU A 126 -15.24 -1.84 7.77
N ALA A 127 -16.35 -1.11 7.80
CA ALA A 127 -16.34 0.34 7.61
C ALA A 127 -15.68 1.06 8.79
N LEU A 128 -14.98 2.15 8.49
CA LEU A 128 -14.34 2.97 9.49
C LEU A 128 -15.37 3.83 10.21
N LYS A 129 -15.39 3.73 11.54
CA LYS A 129 -16.29 4.49 12.40
C LYS A 129 -15.59 5.71 12.97
N GLY A 130 -16.30 6.82 12.99
CA GLY A 130 -15.90 8.03 13.69
C GLY A 130 -16.17 7.98 15.18
N ASP A 131 -15.80 9.07 15.87
CA ASP A 131 -15.86 9.18 17.34
C ASP A 131 -17.31 9.03 17.87
N ASP A 132 -18.32 9.45 17.10
CA ASP A 132 -19.74 9.35 17.47
C ASP A 132 -20.43 8.10 16.89
N GLY A 133 -19.65 7.16 16.33
CA GLY A 133 -20.12 5.92 15.74
C GLY A 133 -20.66 6.04 14.31
N GLN A 134 -20.67 7.25 13.71
CA GLN A 134 -20.99 7.46 12.30
C GLN A 134 -19.95 6.80 11.39
N ILE A 135 -20.36 6.43 10.17
CA ILE A 135 -19.43 5.89 9.18
C ILE A 135 -18.66 7.04 8.53
N VAL A 136 -17.35 7.04 8.61
CA VAL A 136 -16.49 8.11 8.08
C VAL A 136 -15.59 7.65 6.93
N GLY A 137 -15.50 6.34 6.71
CA GLY A 137 -14.74 5.77 5.62
C GLY A 137 -15.25 4.41 5.20
N VAL A 138 -15.17 4.12 3.90
CA VAL A 138 -15.59 2.84 3.31
C VAL A 138 -14.36 2.19 2.70
N PRO A 139 -13.98 0.96 3.13
CA PRO A 139 -12.90 0.22 2.49
C PRO A 139 -13.32 -0.16 1.08
N TYR A 140 -12.42 -0.03 0.12
CA TYR A 140 -12.75 -0.36 -1.28
C TYR A 140 -11.97 -1.57 -1.80
N VAL A 141 -10.99 -2.00 -1.03
CA VAL A 141 -10.14 -3.15 -1.36
C VAL A 141 -9.87 -3.98 -0.12
N ILE A 142 -9.97 -5.30 -0.27
CA ILE A 142 -9.47 -6.28 0.69
C ILE A 142 -8.22 -6.89 0.08
N GLU A 143 -7.13 -6.83 0.80
CA GLU A 143 -5.84 -7.31 0.33
C GLU A 143 -5.26 -8.34 1.28
N SER A 144 -4.42 -9.20 0.73
CA SER A 144 -3.67 -10.17 1.52
C SER A 144 -2.19 -10.07 1.19
N TYR A 145 -1.34 -10.27 2.18
CA TYR A 145 0.09 -10.38 1.98
C TYR A 145 0.67 -11.60 2.70
N GLY A 146 1.84 -12.00 2.22
CA GLY A 146 2.56 -13.14 2.70
C GLY A 146 3.94 -13.20 2.08
N ILE A 147 4.44 -14.40 1.85
CA ILE A 147 5.66 -14.65 1.09
C ILE A 147 5.27 -15.22 -0.26
N ILE A 148 5.43 -14.42 -1.32
CA ILE A 148 5.27 -14.86 -2.70
C ILE A 148 6.47 -15.75 -3.04
N TYR A 149 6.24 -16.89 -3.68
CA TYR A 149 7.30 -17.80 -4.09
C TYR A 149 7.25 -18.11 -5.59
N ASN A 150 8.43 -18.30 -6.18
CA ASN A 150 8.58 -18.69 -7.58
C ASN A 150 8.51 -20.21 -7.71
N LYS A 151 7.43 -20.73 -8.31
CA LYS A 151 7.17 -22.15 -8.49
C LYS A 151 8.23 -22.85 -9.33
N ASP A 152 8.79 -22.18 -10.33
CA ASP A 152 9.80 -22.75 -11.21
C ASP A 152 11.13 -22.95 -10.45
N ILE A 153 11.50 -22.02 -9.58
CA ILE A 153 12.69 -22.16 -8.73
C ILE A 153 12.47 -23.23 -7.68
N VAL A 154 11.28 -23.27 -7.05
CA VAL A 154 10.94 -24.34 -6.09
C VAL A 154 10.93 -25.71 -6.78
N ALA A 155 10.41 -25.83 -7.98
CA ALA A 155 10.46 -27.09 -8.76
C ALA A 155 11.89 -27.53 -9.07
N LYS A 156 12.77 -26.61 -9.46
CA LYS A 156 14.22 -26.91 -9.61
C LYS A 156 14.84 -27.37 -8.30
N TYR A 157 14.51 -26.69 -7.20
CA TYR A 157 15.05 -27.04 -5.89
C TYR A 157 14.64 -28.44 -5.44
N THR A 158 13.33 -28.77 -5.55
CA THR A 158 12.81 -30.07 -5.13
C THR A 158 13.32 -31.25 -5.98
N ALA A 159 13.86 -30.96 -7.17
CA ALA A 159 14.53 -31.95 -8.03
C ALA A 159 15.99 -32.22 -7.63
N LEU A 160 16.60 -31.40 -6.75
CA LEU A 160 17.97 -31.61 -6.28
C LEU A 160 18.03 -32.75 -5.26
N ASP A 161 19.10 -33.54 -5.30
CA ASP A 161 19.34 -34.58 -4.30
C ASP A 161 19.48 -33.96 -2.91
N GLY A 162 18.75 -34.51 -1.94
CA GLY A 162 18.77 -34.05 -0.56
C GLY A 162 18.02 -32.75 -0.30
N ALA A 163 17.15 -32.30 -1.22
CA ALA A 163 16.27 -31.17 -0.97
C ALA A 163 15.40 -31.40 0.29
N VAL A 164 15.22 -30.36 1.08
CA VAL A 164 14.49 -30.40 2.37
C VAL A 164 13.02 -30.77 2.20
N ILE A 165 12.40 -30.30 1.09
CA ILE A 165 10.99 -30.50 0.75
C ILE A 165 10.86 -31.16 -0.63
N LYS A 166 9.66 -31.72 -0.90
CA LYS A 166 9.27 -32.28 -2.20
C LYS A 166 8.24 -31.41 -2.94
N SER A 167 7.56 -30.53 -2.22
CA SER A 167 6.64 -29.53 -2.80
C SER A 167 6.61 -28.29 -1.92
N ALA A 168 6.17 -27.14 -2.48
CA ALA A 168 5.98 -25.90 -1.71
C ALA A 168 4.96 -26.06 -0.57
N ASP A 169 3.98 -26.95 -0.73
CA ASP A 169 2.93 -27.20 0.27
C ASP A 169 3.45 -27.80 1.59
N GLU A 170 4.71 -28.24 1.61
CA GLU A 170 5.36 -28.72 2.83
C GLU A 170 5.90 -27.57 3.68
N ILE A 171 5.97 -26.33 3.16
CA ILE A 171 6.35 -25.14 3.93
C ILE A 171 5.13 -24.66 4.72
N LYS A 172 5.01 -25.12 5.96
CA LYS A 172 3.84 -24.86 6.85
C LYS A 172 4.23 -24.30 8.22
N ASP A 173 5.49 -23.98 8.41
CA ASP A 173 6.04 -23.41 9.65
C ASP A 173 7.37 -22.72 9.37
N PHE A 174 7.79 -21.89 10.34
CA PHE A 174 9.04 -21.13 10.28
C PHE A 174 10.27 -22.04 10.15
N ASP A 175 10.32 -23.16 10.88
CA ASP A 175 11.48 -24.05 10.87
C ASP A 175 11.70 -24.68 9.49
N THR A 176 10.60 -25.07 8.82
CA THR A 176 10.66 -25.61 7.46
C THR A 176 11.04 -24.52 6.47
N LEU A 177 10.42 -23.33 6.55
CA LEU A 177 10.76 -22.18 5.70
C LEU A 177 12.25 -21.85 5.83
N LYS A 178 12.76 -21.76 7.06
CA LYS A 178 14.17 -21.44 7.33
C LYS A 178 15.10 -22.49 6.74
N LYS A 179 14.84 -23.78 6.96
CA LYS A 179 15.67 -24.87 6.40
C LYS A 179 15.70 -24.82 4.87
N VAL A 180 14.56 -24.57 4.23
CA VAL A 180 14.45 -24.46 2.77
C VAL A 180 15.25 -23.25 2.27
N ALA A 181 15.06 -22.09 2.87
CA ALA A 181 15.75 -20.86 2.46
C ALA A 181 17.26 -20.97 2.64
N ASP A 182 17.72 -21.42 3.82
CA ASP A 182 19.15 -21.66 4.11
C ASP A 182 19.78 -22.64 3.09
N ASP A 183 19.06 -23.71 2.70
CA ASP A 183 19.55 -24.68 1.73
C ASP A 183 19.55 -24.13 0.30
N MET A 184 18.51 -23.40 -0.10
CA MET A 184 18.47 -22.67 -1.38
C MET A 184 19.61 -21.65 -1.48
N GLN A 185 19.88 -20.89 -0.40
CA GLN A 185 20.98 -19.92 -0.33
C GLN A 185 22.36 -20.60 -0.53
N LYS A 186 22.59 -21.77 0.08
CA LYS A 186 23.81 -22.55 -0.12
C LYS A 186 23.94 -23.07 -1.55
N ARG A 187 22.82 -23.46 -2.17
CA ARG A 187 22.75 -24.02 -3.53
C ARG A 187 22.37 -22.99 -4.60
N LYS A 188 22.51 -21.71 -4.31
CA LYS A 188 22.07 -20.64 -5.22
C LYS A 188 22.68 -20.73 -6.62
N LYS A 189 23.88 -21.25 -6.76
CA LYS A 189 24.53 -21.47 -8.07
C LYS A 189 23.84 -22.56 -8.88
N ASP A 190 23.43 -23.65 -8.23
CA ASP A 190 22.75 -24.78 -8.89
C ASP A 190 21.33 -24.35 -9.31
N LEU A 191 20.71 -23.48 -8.53
CA LEU A 191 19.38 -22.92 -8.80
C LEU A 191 19.39 -21.78 -9.81
N GLY A 192 20.54 -21.11 -10.00
CA GLY A 192 20.68 -19.94 -10.85
C GLY A 192 20.08 -18.66 -10.23
N ILE A 193 20.05 -18.59 -8.89
CA ILE A 193 19.56 -17.43 -8.12
C ILE A 193 20.70 -16.64 -7.49
N GLU A 194 20.42 -15.39 -7.09
CA GLU A 194 21.35 -14.52 -6.35
C GLU A 194 21.18 -14.64 -4.83
N GLY A 195 19.97 -14.94 -4.37
CA GLY A 195 19.62 -15.18 -2.97
C GLY A 195 18.28 -15.92 -2.86
N ALA A 196 18.00 -16.50 -1.67
CA ALA A 196 16.70 -17.11 -1.44
C ALA A 196 15.60 -16.06 -1.39
N PHE A 197 15.83 -14.93 -0.71
CA PHE A 197 14.89 -13.80 -0.64
C PHE A 197 15.36 -12.59 -1.43
N THR A 198 14.42 -11.87 -2.08
CA THR A 198 14.68 -10.48 -2.46
C THR A 198 14.44 -9.61 -1.23
N SER A 199 15.49 -8.92 -0.77
CA SER A 199 15.47 -8.07 0.43
C SER A 199 15.66 -6.60 0.11
N ALA A 200 15.58 -6.22 -1.17
CA ALA A 200 15.59 -4.84 -1.59
C ALA A 200 14.38 -4.09 -1.01
N GLY A 201 14.47 -2.78 -0.88
CA GLY A 201 13.36 -1.96 -0.47
C GLY A 201 13.38 -1.51 0.99
N PHE A 202 14.56 -1.12 1.49
CA PHE A 202 14.71 -0.35 2.74
C PHE A 202 14.85 1.15 2.50
N ASP A 203 14.69 1.61 1.28
CA ASP A 203 14.49 3.05 1.05
C ASP A 203 13.07 3.47 1.49
N SER A 204 12.86 4.77 1.63
CA SER A 204 11.58 5.33 2.13
C SER A 204 10.35 5.01 1.27
N SER A 205 10.55 4.54 0.03
CA SER A 205 9.45 4.18 -0.88
C SER A 205 8.88 2.79 -0.62
N SER A 206 9.58 1.92 0.11
CA SER A 206 9.22 0.51 0.21
C SER A 206 9.58 -0.19 1.53
N ASP A 207 10.14 0.53 2.50
CA ASP A 207 10.45 0.02 3.84
C ASP A 207 9.20 -0.38 4.65
N TRP A 208 8.00 0.06 4.21
CA TRP A 208 6.71 -0.33 4.76
C TRP A 208 6.52 -1.85 4.83
N ARG A 209 7.13 -2.62 3.92
CA ARG A 209 7.07 -4.09 3.96
C ARG A 209 7.66 -4.66 5.24
N PHE A 210 8.59 -3.97 5.86
CA PHE A 210 9.26 -4.39 7.10
C PHE A 210 8.66 -3.70 8.32
N LYS A 211 8.62 -2.36 8.32
CA LYS A 211 8.19 -1.55 9.47
C LYS A 211 6.69 -1.62 9.77
N THR A 212 5.86 -2.02 8.79
CA THR A 212 4.42 -2.25 8.97
C THR A 212 4.05 -3.71 8.78
N HIS A 213 4.21 -4.27 7.59
CA HIS A 213 3.69 -5.60 7.27
C HIS A 213 4.41 -6.74 8.01
N LEU A 214 5.75 -6.75 8.06
CA LEU A 214 6.45 -7.77 8.84
C LEU A 214 6.27 -7.53 10.34
N ALA A 215 6.36 -6.27 10.80
CA ALA A 215 6.16 -5.90 12.19
C ALA A 215 4.72 -6.14 12.69
N ASN A 216 3.75 -6.23 11.78
CA ASN A 216 2.37 -6.62 12.11
C ASN A 216 2.27 -8.03 12.69
N ILE A 217 3.10 -8.96 12.26
CA ILE A 217 2.95 -10.37 12.65
C ILE A 217 3.14 -10.56 14.17
N PRO A 218 4.25 -10.11 14.81
CA PRO A 218 4.37 -10.18 16.27
C PRO A 218 3.30 -9.33 17.00
N LEU A 219 2.88 -8.19 16.41
CA LEU A 219 1.83 -7.34 16.97
C LEU A 219 0.49 -8.07 17.01
N TYR A 220 0.07 -8.70 15.90
CA TYR A 220 -1.14 -9.50 15.81
C TYR A 220 -1.19 -10.60 16.87
N TYR A 221 -0.12 -11.37 17.05
CA TYR A 221 -0.11 -12.43 18.03
C TYR A 221 -0.20 -11.91 19.46
N GLN A 222 0.40 -10.76 19.75
CA GLN A 222 0.20 -10.12 21.04
C GLN A 222 -1.25 -9.66 21.22
N PHE A 223 -1.83 -8.98 20.24
CA PHE A 223 -3.20 -8.46 20.30
C PHE A 223 -4.22 -9.58 20.45
N LYS A 224 -4.07 -10.65 19.67
CA LYS A 224 -4.87 -11.88 19.79
C LYS A 224 -4.78 -12.48 21.19
N LYS A 225 -3.58 -12.54 21.79
CA LYS A 225 -3.38 -13.12 23.12
C LYS A 225 -3.93 -12.26 24.26
N ASP A 226 -3.86 -10.94 24.10
CA ASP A 226 -4.26 -9.97 25.12
C ASP A 226 -5.70 -9.42 24.87
N ASP A 227 -6.45 -9.97 23.89
CA ASP A 227 -7.81 -9.55 23.47
C ASP A 227 -7.89 -8.04 23.13
N ILE A 228 -6.85 -7.49 22.49
CA ILE A 228 -6.77 -6.08 22.11
C ILE A 228 -7.53 -5.86 20.80
N THR A 229 -8.55 -5.01 20.81
CA THR A 229 -9.41 -4.70 19.67
C THR A 229 -9.44 -3.21 19.30
N ALA A 230 -8.69 -2.37 20.00
CA ALA A 230 -8.55 -0.94 19.77
C ALA A 230 -7.11 -0.51 20.07
N PRO A 231 -6.64 0.63 19.52
CA PRO A 231 -5.28 1.10 19.72
C PRO A 231 -4.91 1.19 21.21
N PRO A 232 -3.94 0.37 21.71
CA PRO A 232 -3.57 0.37 23.12
C PRO A 232 -2.55 1.48 23.42
N ALA A 233 -2.53 1.97 24.66
CA ALA A 233 -1.55 2.95 25.11
C ALA A 233 -0.10 2.41 25.16
N SER A 234 0.07 1.10 25.20
CA SER A 234 1.39 0.45 25.19
C SER A 234 1.28 -0.99 24.68
N ILE A 235 2.38 -1.51 24.18
CA ILE A 235 2.53 -2.90 23.75
C ILE A 235 3.68 -3.58 24.51
N LYS A 236 3.83 -4.90 24.33
CA LYS A 236 4.83 -5.73 25.00
C LYS A 236 5.87 -6.24 23.97
N ASP A 237 6.98 -6.74 24.47
CA ASP A 237 8.08 -7.36 23.69
C ASP A 237 7.87 -8.87 23.43
N MET A 238 6.63 -9.35 23.53
CA MET A 238 6.29 -10.77 23.69
C MET A 238 6.84 -11.69 22.58
N TYR A 239 6.89 -11.23 21.33
CA TYR A 239 7.30 -12.02 20.18
C TYR A 239 8.49 -11.41 19.42
N MET A 240 9.31 -10.61 20.10
CA MET A 240 10.44 -9.93 19.47
C MET A 240 11.54 -10.88 19.01
N ASP A 241 11.76 -12.02 19.69
CA ASP A 241 12.70 -13.06 19.23
C ASP A 241 12.19 -13.75 17.96
N ASN A 242 10.89 -14.01 17.86
CA ASN A 242 10.26 -14.58 16.67
C ASN A 242 10.36 -13.60 15.49
N PHE A 243 10.10 -12.32 15.73
CA PHE A 243 10.28 -11.26 14.73
C PHE A 243 11.73 -11.14 14.26
N LYS A 244 12.68 -11.21 15.21
CA LYS A 244 14.11 -11.23 14.88
C LYS A 244 14.47 -12.38 13.96
N ASN A 245 13.98 -13.57 14.24
CA ASN A 245 14.33 -14.78 13.51
C ASN A 245 13.91 -14.72 12.03
N ILE A 246 12.70 -14.27 11.75
CA ILE A 246 12.23 -14.11 10.35
C ILE A 246 12.94 -12.94 9.66
N PHE A 247 13.20 -11.84 10.38
CA PHE A 247 13.91 -10.69 9.82
C PHE A 247 15.37 -11.05 9.50
N ASP A 248 16.07 -11.75 10.41
CA ASP A 248 17.41 -12.26 10.17
C ASP A 248 17.47 -13.18 8.94
N LEU A 249 16.49 -14.06 8.77
CA LEU A 249 16.41 -14.94 7.61
C LEU A 249 16.33 -14.12 6.30
N TYR A 250 15.51 -13.08 6.26
CA TYR A 250 15.38 -12.20 5.09
C TYR A 250 16.69 -11.47 4.76
N ILE A 251 17.48 -11.09 5.77
CA ILE A 251 18.73 -10.36 5.58
C ILE A 251 19.89 -11.28 5.21
N THR A 252 19.97 -12.46 5.83
CA THR A 252 21.10 -13.40 5.62
C THR A 252 21.00 -14.10 4.28
N ASP A 253 19.79 -14.44 3.85
CA ASP A 253 19.54 -15.19 2.63
C ASP A 253 19.09 -14.29 1.46
N SER A 254 19.57 -13.07 1.50
CA SER A 254 19.22 -11.97 0.59
C SER A 254 19.96 -12.01 -0.74
N THR A 255 19.27 -11.52 -1.78
CA THR A 255 19.91 -11.09 -3.04
C THR A 255 20.77 -9.84 -2.84
N THR A 256 20.42 -8.97 -1.88
CA THR A 256 21.02 -7.66 -1.66
C THR A 256 22.05 -7.71 -0.54
N PRO A 257 23.30 -7.28 -0.78
CA PRO A 257 24.29 -7.12 0.27
C PRO A 257 23.82 -6.12 1.35
N LYS A 258 24.10 -6.42 2.62
CA LYS A 258 23.67 -5.59 3.77
C LYS A 258 24.00 -4.10 3.61
N THR A 259 25.16 -3.77 3.02
CA THR A 259 25.62 -2.39 2.80
C THR A 259 24.83 -1.62 1.72
N GLN A 260 23.99 -2.30 0.96
CA GLN A 260 23.22 -1.70 -0.13
C GLN A 260 21.73 -1.61 0.16
N LEU A 261 21.25 -2.09 1.31
CA LEU A 261 19.83 -2.16 1.63
C LEU A 261 19.14 -0.78 1.61
N SER A 262 19.79 0.27 2.10
CA SER A 262 19.22 1.63 2.13
C SER A 262 19.07 2.30 0.76
N SER A 263 19.73 1.78 -0.27
CA SER A 263 19.67 2.33 -1.64
C SER A 263 18.81 1.51 -2.60
N LYS A 264 18.23 0.42 -2.11
CA LYS A 264 17.40 -0.47 -2.90
C LYS A 264 15.92 -0.16 -2.70
N THR A 265 15.19 -0.11 -3.80
CA THR A 265 13.77 0.25 -3.87
C THR A 265 12.85 -0.97 -3.93
N GLY A 266 11.54 -0.76 -3.80
CA GLY A 266 10.54 -1.79 -4.07
C GLY A 266 10.57 -2.29 -5.51
N ASP A 267 10.86 -1.41 -6.47
CA ASP A 267 11.00 -1.76 -7.89
C ASP A 267 12.20 -2.68 -8.13
N ASP A 268 13.32 -2.45 -7.41
CA ASP A 268 14.45 -3.38 -7.42
C ASP A 268 14.02 -4.77 -6.96
N ALA A 269 13.24 -4.86 -5.86
CA ALA A 269 12.76 -6.14 -5.33
C ALA A 269 11.83 -6.86 -6.31
N SER A 270 10.87 -6.15 -6.88
CA SER A 270 9.94 -6.70 -7.89
C SER A 270 10.70 -7.20 -9.11
N SER A 271 11.67 -6.42 -9.59
CA SER A 271 12.51 -6.78 -10.74
C SER A 271 13.39 -8.00 -10.47
N GLU A 272 14.05 -8.06 -9.30
CA GLU A 272 14.87 -9.21 -8.91
C GLU A 272 14.05 -10.50 -8.86
N PHE A 273 12.84 -10.44 -8.28
CA PHE A 273 11.94 -11.58 -8.22
C PHE A 273 11.44 -11.99 -9.62
N ALA A 274 10.97 -11.04 -10.41
CA ALA A 274 10.46 -11.30 -11.76
C ALA A 274 11.53 -11.87 -12.71
N LEU A 275 12.79 -11.49 -12.53
CA LEU A 275 13.93 -12.04 -13.28
C LEU A 275 14.42 -13.41 -12.75
N GLY A 276 13.75 -13.98 -11.75
CA GLY A 276 14.11 -15.26 -11.16
C GLY A 276 15.42 -15.24 -10.37
N LYS A 277 15.83 -14.08 -9.82
CA LYS A 277 17.03 -13.94 -8.99
C LYS A 277 16.79 -14.35 -7.55
N ALA A 278 15.54 -14.44 -7.10
CA ALA A 278 15.12 -14.87 -5.77
C ALA A 278 13.99 -15.89 -5.86
N ALA A 279 13.96 -16.82 -4.89
CA ALA A 279 12.88 -17.80 -4.75
C ALA A 279 11.67 -17.22 -4.01
N PHE A 280 11.90 -16.29 -3.08
CA PHE A 280 10.90 -15.74 -2.16
C PHE A 280 10.89 -14.22 -2.18
N TYR A 281 9.66 -13.65 -2.07
CA TYR A 281 9.41 -12.20 -2.04
C TYR A 281 8.28 -11.87 -1.08
N GLN A 282 8.56 -11.24 0.05
CA GLN A 282 7.50 -10.75 0.93
C GLN A 282 6.79 -9.58 0.26
N ASN A 283 5.56 -9.80 -0.16
CA ASN A 283 4.67 -8.76 -0.70
C ASN A 283 3.22 -9.26 -0.69
N GLY A 284 2.29 -8.50 -1.26
CA GLY A 284 0.87 -8.81 -1.26
C GLY A 284 0.25 -8.98 -2.65
N THR A 285 -1.06 -9.13 -2.64
CA THR A 285 -1.88 -9.36 -3.85
C THR A 285 -1.72 -8.26 -4.90
N TRP A 286 -1.39 -7.05 -4.50
CA TRP A 286 -1.11 -5.90 -5.37
C TRP A 286 0.16 -6.05 -6.22
N ALA A 287 1.13 -6.85 -5.77
CA ALA A 287 2.38 -7.03 -6.49
C ALA A 287 2.20 -7.70 -7.86
N TRP A 288 1.08 -8.40 -8.08
CA TRP A 288 0.83 -9.10 -9.34
C TRP A 288 0.87 -8.19 -10.56
N SER A 289 0.31 -6.99 -10.48
CA SER A 289 0.32 -6.03 -11.60
C SER A 289 1.74 -5.76 -12.13
N ASP A 290 2.70 -5.53 -11.23
CA ASP A 290 4.07 -5.24 -11.61
C ASP A 290 4.83 -6.49 -12.06
N LEU A 291 4.60 -7.63 -11.38
CA LEU A 291 5.18 -8.91 -11.77
C LEU A 291 4.69 -9.36 -13.16
N GLN A 292 3.40 -9.16 -13.46
CA GLN A 292 2.82 -9.46 -14.77
C GLN A 292 3.42 -8.55 -15.87
N LYS A 293 3.53 -7.24 -15.62
CA LYS A 293 4.19 -6.29 -16.54
C LYS A 293 5.65 -6.67 -16.80
N ALA A 294 6.33 -7.22 -15.80
CA ALA A 294 7.69 -7.76 -15.93
C ALA A 294 7.77 -9.12 -16.63
N GLY A 295 6.64 -9.69 -17.07
CA GLY A 295 6.57 -10.91 -17.86
C GLY A 295 6.39 -12.21 -17.08
N MET A 296 6.12 -12.15 -15.78
CA MET A 296 5.80 -13.36 -14.99
C MET A 296 4.45 -13.94 -15.42
N LYS A 297 4.35 -15.28 -15.37
CA LYS A 297 3.11 -16.00 -15.68
C LYS A 297 2.35 -16.29 -14.38
N ALA A 298 1.03 -16.33 -14.47
CA ALA A 298 0.17 -16.61 -13.33
C ALA A 298 0.41 -17.99 -12.69
N ASP A 299 0.76 -18.99 -13.50
CA ASP A 299 1.06 -20.34 -13.05
C ASP A 299 2.45 -20.52 -12.42
N SER A 300 3.34 -19.51 -12.55
CA SER A 300 4.72 -19.56 -12.03
C SER A 300 4.89 -19.01 -10.62
N ILE A 301 3.83 -18.48 -9.98
CA ILE A 301 3.90 -17.94 -8.62
C ILE A 301 2.81 -18.48 -7.71
N GLY A 302 3.08 -18.46 -6.40
CA GLY A 302 2.12 -18.74 -5.35
C GLY A 302 2.45 -17.91 -4.12
N MET A 303 1.61 -17.96 -3.07
CA MET A 303 1.80 -17.19 -1.84
C MET A 303 1.54 -18.07 -0.62
N ILE A 304 2.41 -17.98 0.38
CA ILE A 304 2.29 -18.63 1.69
C ILE A 304 2.29 -17.59 2.81
N PRO A 305 1.79 -17.92 4.02
CA PRO A 305 1.86 -17.04 5.18
C PRO A 305 3.29 -16.65 5.59
N ILE A 306 3.42 -15.61 6.41
CA ILE A 306 4.70 -15.21 7.03
C ILE A 306 4.82 -15.93 8.36
N TYR A 307 5.32 -17.12 8.36
CA TYR A 307 5.51 -17.92 9.57
C TYR A 307 6.62 -17.33 10.46
N ILE A 308 6.34 -17.18 11.75
CA ILE A 308 7.31 -16.69 12.75
C ILE A 308 7.54 -17.67 13.90
N GLY A 309 7.01 -18.89 13.82
CA GLY A 309 7.11 -19.91 14.87
C GLY A 309 6.09 -19.73 15.98
N VAL A 310 4.94 -19.10 15.70
CA VAL A 310 3.82 -18.93 16.63
C VAL A 310 2.53 -19.33 15.91
N ASP A 311 1.86 -20.37 16.39
CA ASP A 311 0.61 -20.90 15.81
C ASP A 311 0.68 -21.21 14.29
N ASP A 312 1.87 -21.37 13.71
CA ASP A 312 2.13 -21.48 12.27
C ASP A 312 1.20 -22.46 11.54
N LYS A 313 0.81 -23.57 12.20
CA LYS A 313 -0.03 -24.61 11.56
C LYS A 313 -1.46 -24.17 11.25
N THR A 314 -1.92 -23.15 11.92
CA THR A 314 -3.26 -22.57 11.74
C THR A 314 -3.21 -21.15 11.22
N GLU A 315 -2.02 -20.66 10.87
CA GLU A 315 -1.85 -19.32 10.33
C GLU A 315 -2.26 -19.26 8.87
N GLY A 316 -3.14 -18.33 8.55
CA GLY A 316 -3.49 -17.91 7.21
C GLY A 316 -2.68 -16.71 6.74
N LEU A 317 -2.98 -16.22 5.55
CA LEU A 317 -2.36 -14.99 5.04
C LEU A 317 -2.78 -13.78 5.90
N ALA A 318 -1.93 -12.76 5.94
CA ALA A 318 -2.30 -11.49 6.54
C ALA A 318 -3.30 -10.77 5.62
N THR A 319 -4.54 -10.62 6.10
CA THR A 319 -5.67 -10.15 5.29
C THR A 319 -6.41 -9.01 5.98
N GLY A 320 -6.69 -7.94 5.23
CA GLY A 320 -7.37 -6.77 5.76
C GLY A 320 -7.56 -5.66 4.74
N SER A 321 -7.88 -4.48 5.24
CA SER A 321 -7.94 -3.24 4.47
C SER A 321 -7.21 -2.14 5.23
N GLU A 322 -6.45 -1.35 4.51
CA GLU A 322 -5.76 -0.19 5.07
C GLU A 322 -6.39 1.12 4.59
N ASN A 323 -6.88 1.10 3.35
CA ASN A 323 -7.31 2.31 2.66
C ASN A 323 -8.82 2.44 2.65
N TYR A 324 -9.30 3.52 3.24
CA TYR A 324 -10.73 3.85 3.31
C TYR A 324 -11.01 5.09 2.49
N TRP A 325 -11.96 5.02 1.56
CA TRP A 325 -12.48 6.21 0.90
C TRP A 325 -13.22 7.08 1.90
N CYS A 326 -12.79 8.34 2.01
CA CYS A 326 -13.45 9.39 2.76
C CYS A 326 -13.91 10.50 1.81
N ILE A 327 -15.03 11.11 2.13
CA ILE A 327 -15.52 12.32 1.43
C ILE A 327 -15.16 13.54 2.27
N ASN A 328 -14.64 14.57 1.61
CA ASN A 328 -14.23 15.80 2.29
C ASN A 328 -15.45 16.64 2.67
N SER A 329 -15.72 16.77 3.97
CA SER A 329 -16.83 17.56 4.53
C SER A 329 -16.69 19.07 4.35
N LYS A 330 -15.50 19.57 3.93
CA LYS A 330 -15.24 21.01 3.75
C LYS A 330 -15.50 21.50 2.33
N VAL A 331 -15.74 20.60 1.38
CA VAL A 331 -16.12 21.00 0.02
C VAL A 331 -17.65 21.21 -0.09
N SER A 332 -18.10 21.83 -1.18
CA SER A 332 -19.53 22.09 -1.38
C SER A 332 -20.36 20.80 -1.41
N ASP A 333 -21.64 20.89 -1.02
CA ASP A 333 -22.59 19.77 -1.07
C ASP A 333 -22.67 19.16 -2.49
N ALA A 334 -22.60 20.01 -3.52
CA ALA A 334 -22.58 19.55 -4.91
C ALA A 334 -21.37 18.66 -5.21
N ASN A 335 -20.18 19.02 -4.70
CA ASN A 335 -18.97 18.23 -4.87
C ASN A 335 -18.99 16.94 -4.04
N GLN A 336 -19.52 16.99 -2.80
CA GLN A 336 -19.69 15.78 -1.98
C GLN A 336 -20.65 14.79 -2.68
N LYS A 337 -21.78 15.28 -3.18
CA LYS A 337 -22.74 14.48 -3.93
C LYS A 337 -22.13 13.89 -5.20
N ALA A 338 -21.45 14.71 -6.01
CA ALA A 338 -20.77 14.25 -7.23
C ALA A 338 -19.74 13.15 -6.91
N SER A 339 -19.01 13.27 -5.80
CA SER A 339 -18.05 12.29 -5.35
C SER A 339 -18.70 10.95 -4.97
N LEU A 340 -19.82 10.98 -4.25
CA LEU A 340 -20.57 9.78 -3.91
C LEU A 340 -21.18 9.10 -5.14
N GLU A 341 -21.69 9.89 -6.10
CA GLU A 341 -22.22 9.37 -7.37
C GLU A 341 -21.10 8.75 -8.23
N PHE A 342 -19.91 9.36 -8.25
CA PHE A 342 -18.74 8.77 -8.91
C PHE A 342 -18.35 7.43 -8.27
N LEU A 343 -18.17 7.37 -6.94
CA LEU A 343 -17.83 6.14 -6.26
C LEU A 343 -18.90 5.05 -6.44
N LYS A 344 -20.19 5.42 -6.40
CA LYS A 344 -21.29 4.50 -6.69
C LYS A 344 -21.18 3.94 -8.12
N TRP A 345 -20.92 4.80 -9.11
CA TRP A 345 -20.73 4.35 -10.49
C TRP A 345 -19.52 3.42 -10.61
N VAL A 346 -18.40 3.73 -9.92
CA VAL A 346 -17.20 2.88 -9.89
C VAL A 346 -17.51 1.47 -9.39
N ILE A 347 -18.32 1.33 -8.34
CA ILE A 347 -18.62 0.00 -7.77
C ILE A 347 -19.81 -0.72 -8.43
N SER A 348 -20.57 -0.07 -9.30
CA SER A 348 -21.80 -0.66 -9.86
C SER A 348 -21.82 -0.79 -11.38
N SER A 349 -21.09 0.06 -12.12
CA SER A 349 -21.05 -0.02 -13.59
C SER A 349 -20.15 -1.17 -14.05
N ASP A 350 -20.41 -1.71 -15.25
CA ASP A 350 -19.56 -2.75 -15.84
C ASP A 350 -18.12 -2.27 -16.06
N LYS A 351 -17.94 -0.99 -16.41
CA LYS A 351 -16.61 -0.37 -16.58
C LYS A 351 -15.87 -0.27 -15.25
N GLY A 352 -16.52 0.24 -14.21
CA GLY A 352 -15.94 0.35 -12.88
C GLY A 352 -15.60 -1.02 -12.28
N LYS A 353 -16.52 -2.00 -12.41
CA LYS A 353 -16.28 -3.37 -11.96
C LYS A 353 -15.09 -3.99 -12.69
N LYS A 354 -15.03 -3.87 -14.02
CA LYS A 354 -13.89 -4.36 -14.80
C LYS A 354 -12.59 -3.67 -14.36
N ALA A 355 -12.59 -2.36 -14.24
CA ALA A 355 -11.38 -1.62 -13.84
C ALA A 355 -10.88 -2.06 -12.46
N LEU A 356 -11.75 -2.17 -11.45
CA LEU A 356 -11.32 -2.58 -10.10
C LEU A 356 -10.85 -4.04 -10.07
N SER A 357 -11.58 -4.98 -10.68
CA SER A 357 -11.32 -6.41 -10.54
C SER A 357 -10.27 -6.96 -11.51
N GLU A 358 -10.28 -6.51 -12.78
CA GLU A 358 -9.39 -7.04 -13.82
C GLU A 358 -8.17 -6.13 -14.03
N ASP A 359 -8.40 -4.81 -14.26
CA ASP A 359 -7.32 -3.92 -14.68
C ASP A 359 -6.43 -3.50 -13.48
N MET A 360 -7.02 -3.33 -12.27
CA MET A 360 -6.30 -3.05 -11.01
C MET A 360 -6.03 -4.32 -10.20
N GLY A 361 -6.77 -5.40 -10.43
CA GLY A 361 -6.63 -6.66 -9.72
C GLY A 361 -7.04 -6.58 -8.24
N PHE A 362 -8.08 -5.81 -7.91
CA PHE A 362 -8.54 -5.64 -6.55
C PHE A 362 -9.63 -6.67 -6.17
N THR A 363 -9.58 -7.16 -4.94
CA THR A 363 -10.71 -7.80 -4.29
C THR A 363 -11.48 -6.74 -3.52
N THR A 364 -12.76 -6.53 -3.89
CA THR A 364 -13.56 -5.47 -3.30
C THR A 364 -14.61 -6.01 -2.33
N PRO A 365 -14.96 -5.26 -1.25
CA PRO A 365 -15.93 -5.73 -0.26
C PRO A 365 -17.41 -5.48 -0.65
N PHE A 366 -17.72 -5.22 -1.93
CA PHE A 366 -19.07 -4.83 -2.35
C PHE A 366 -19.86 -6.00 -2.94
N LYS A 367 -21.18 -6.00 -2.69
CA LYS A 367 -22.14 -7.00 -3.19
C LYS A 367 -22.14 -7.14 -4.72
N THR A 368 -21.88 -6.05 -5.41
CA THR A 368 -21.80 -5.99 -6.88
C THR A 368 -20.64 -6.78 -7.48
N PHE A 369 -19.70 -7.24 -6.65
CA PHE A 369 -18.52 -8.02 -7.08
C PHE A 369 -18.59 -9.50 -6.65
N ASN A 370 -19.66 -9.97 -6.03
CA ASN A 370 -19.75 -11.34 -5.52
C ASN A 370 -19.54 -12.43 -6.58
N ASP A 371 -19.92 -12.14 -7.83
CA ASP A 371 -19.78 -13.08 -8.95
C ASP A 371 -18.55 -12.81 -9.83
N VAL A 372 -17.73 -11.81 -9.47
CA VAL A 372 -16.56 -11.44 -10.25
C VAL A 372 -15.41 -12.40 -9.98
N LYS A 373 -14.86 -12.97 -11.06
CA LYS A 373 -13.68 -13.83 -11.01
C LYS A 373 -12.41 -13.02 -11.24
N THR A 374 -11.33 -13.45 -10.65
CA THR A 374 -10.02 -12.83 -10.82
C THR A 374 -9.02 -13.79 -11.44
N ASP A 375 -8.20 -13.28 -12.35
CA ASP A 375 -7.05 -13.99 -12.94
C ASP A 375 -5.75 -13.72 -12.15
N ASN A 376 -5.80 -12.88 -11.12
CA ASN A 376 -4.66 -12.64 -10.23
C ASN A 376 -4.38 -13.89 -9.37
N PRO A 377 -3.25 -14.59 -9.59
CA PRO A 377 -2.95 -15.84 -8.88
C PRO A 377 -2.78 -15.65 -7.38
N LEU A 378 -2.30 -14.49 -6.94
CA LEU A 378 -2.12 -14.17 -5.53
C LEU A 378 -3.46 -13.96 -4.81
N ILE A 379 -4.46 -13.37 -5.49
CA ILE A 379 -5.84 -13.29 -4.97
C ILE A 379 -6.47 -14.69 -4.93
N GLN A 380 -6.20 -15.55 -5.93
CA GLN A 380 -6.71 -16.91 -5.89
C GLN A 380 -6.15 -17.69 -4.68
N ASP A 381 -4.87 -17.51 -4.36
CA ASP A 381 -4.27 -18.13 -3.17
C ASP A 381 -4.79 -17.49 -1.87
N ALA A 382 -5.01 -16.17 -1.84
CA ALA A 382 -5.65 -15.50 -0.72
C ALA A 382 -7.07 -16.02 -0.46
N ASN A 383 -7.87 -16.18 -1.51
CA ASN A 383 -9.23 -16.73 -1.40
C ASN A 383 -9.22 -18.18 -0.90
N LYS A 384 -8.26 -19.01 -1.32
CA LYS A 384 -8.09 -20.38 -0.79
C LYS A 384 -7.75 -20.35 0.70
N SER A 385 -6.86 -19.42 1.14
CA SER A 385 -6.51 -19.24 2.55
C SER A 385 -7.74 -18.83 3.38
N ILE A 386 -8.50 -17.84 2.90
CA ILE A 386 -9.71 -17.32 3.59
C ILE A 386 -10.80 -18.40 3.67
N GLN A 387 -10.98 -19.22 2.64
CA GLN A 387 -12.00 -20.26 2.59
C GLN A 387 -11.62 -21.51 3.38
N ASN A 388 -10.36 -21.65 3.78
CA ASN A 388 -9.93 -22.80 4.58
C ASN A 388 -10.27 -22.57 6.06
N ALA A 389 -11.28 -23.29 6.55
CA ALA A 389 -11.76 -23.16 7.94
C ALA A 389 -10.73 -23.60 9.01
N GLU A 390 -9.65 -24.29 8.61
CA GLU A 390 -8.57 -24.67 9.53
C GLU A 390 -7.56 -23.52 9.76
N LEU A 391 -7.61 -22.47 8.92
CA LEU A 391 -6.70 -21.33 8.99
C LEU A 391 -7.37 -20.11 9.61
N THR A 392 -6.60 -19.37 10.39
CA THR A 392 -6.99 -18.05 10.91
C THR A 392 -6.18 -16.99 10.19
N GLN A 393 -6.86 -16.06 9.53
CA GLN A 393 -6.19 -14.97 8.84
C GLN A 393 -5.55 -14.01 9.86
N VAL A 394 -4.34 -13.55 9.56
CA VAL A 394 -3.66 -12.54 10.38
C VAL A 394 -4.30 -11.18 10.10
N ALA A 395 -4.87 -10.54 11.11
CA ALA A 395 -5.47 -9.21 10.97
C ALA A 395 -4.40 -8.13 10.74
N TRP A 396 -4.80 -7.02 10.09
CA TRP A 396 -3.92 -5.88 9.84
C TRP A 396 -3.88 -4.92 11.04
N ASP A 397 -3.34 -5.39 12.15
CA ASP A 397 -3.23 -4.62 13.40
C ASP A 397 -2.22 -3.46 13.31
N PHE A 398 -1.38 -3.44 12.28
CA PHE A 398 -0.49 -2.30 12.00
C PHE A 398 -1.27 -0.99 11.75
N SER A 399 -2.53 -1.05 11.39
CA SER A 399 -3.43 0.11 11.29
C SER A 399 -3.67 0.80 12.64
N MET A 400 -3.32 0.14 13.75
CA MET A 400 -3.37 0.67 15.11
C MET A 400 -2.02 1.22 15.60
N MET A 401 -0.95 1.15 14.79
CA MET A 401 0.34 1.78 15.12
C MET A 401 0.16 3.28 15.30
N PRO A 402 0.69 3.90 16.38
CA PRO A 402 0.22 5.19 16.88
C PRO A 402 0.48 6.38 15.94
N SER A 403 1.51 6.32 15.09
CA SER A 403 1.84 7.43 14.16
C SER A 403 2.71 6.97 13.00
N GLU A 404 2.85 7.80 11.96
CA GLU A 404 3.84 7.58 10.90
C GLU A 404 5.27 7.76 11.44
N GLU A 405 5.48 8.61 12.43
CA GLU A 405 6.80 8.77 13.07
C GLU A 405 7.21 7.49 13.82
N TYR A 406 6.28 6.84 14.52
CA TYR A 406 6.51 5.51 15.09
C TYR A 406 7.05 4.52 14.05
N LYS A 407 6.37 4.42 12.92
CA LYS A 407 6.77 3.53 11.83
C LYS A 407 8.15 3.88 11.26
N ASN A 408 8.44 5.17 11.12
CA ASN A 408 9.72 5.66 10.59
C ASN A 408 10.88 5.35 11.54
N VAL A 409 10.70 5.58 12.84
CA VAL A 409 11.70 5.24 13.86
C VAL A 409 11.98 3.75 13.90
N LEU A 410 10.93 2.92 13.83
CA LEU A 410 11.06 1.46 13.76
C LEU A 410 11.81 1.02 12.48
N GLY A 411 11.41 1.55 11.31
CA GLY A 411 12.06 1.25 10.04
C GLY A 411 13.54 1.62 10.02
N GLN A 412 13.90 2.78 10.60
CA GLN A 412 15.31 3.19 10.71
C GLN A 412 16.11 2.28 11.66
N ALA A 413 15.53 1.86 12.79
CA ALA A 413 16.17 0.92 13.71
C ALA A 413 16.41 -0.45 13.05
N MET A 414 15.41 -0.95 12.32
CA MET A 414 15.51 -2.19 11.54
C MET A 414 16.60 -2.11 10.46
N LEU A 415 16.67 -1.00 9.72
CA LEU A 415 17.71 -0.78 8.71
C LEU A 415 19.10 -0.74 9.33
N ASN A 416 19.29 -0.01 10.44
CA ASN A 416 20.58 0.05 11.14
C ASN A 416 21.02 -1.33 11.62
N TYR A 417 20.09 -2.11 12.18
CA TYR A 417 20.36 -3.50 12.56
C TYR A 417 20.76 -4.35 11.36
N ALA A 418 20.00 -4.30 10.27
CA ALA A 418 20.26 -5.07 9.06
C ALA A 418 21.63 -4.76 8.44
N GLN A 419 22.07 -3.50 8.50
CA GLN A 419 23.37 -3.05 8.00
C GLN A 419 24.52 -3.30 8.98
N GLY A 420 24.22 -3.71 10.22
CA GLY A 420 25.24 -3.95 11.28
C GLY A 420 25.76 -2.66 11.92
N THR A 421 25.04 -1.55 11.81
CA THR A 421 25.34 -0.26 12.45
C THR A 421 24.54 -0.01 13.73
N GLY A 422 23.57 -0.89 14.02
CA GLY A 422 22.75 -0.93 15.23
C GLY A 422 22.60 -2.34 15.75
N ASP A 423 22.00 -2.51 16.92
CA ASP A 423 21.68 -3.81 17.52
C ASP A 423 20.17 -4.08 17.58
N TRP A 424 19.79 -5.32 17.93
CA TRP A 424 18.38 -5.70 18.01
C TRP A 424 17.64 -5.04 19.18
N ASN A 425 18.36 -4.66 20.26
CA ASN A 425 17.75 -3.95 21.38
C ASN A 425 17.19 -2.58 20.94
N ALA A 426 17.88 -1.91 20.01
CA ALA A 426 17.38 -0.66 19.43
C ALA A 426 16.08 -0.89 18.63
N VAL A 427 15.93 -2.04 17.96
CA VAL A 427 14.66 -2.41 17.30
C VAL A 427 13.55 -2.67 18.32
N VAL A 428 13.85 -3.41 19.39
CA VAL A 428 12.91 -3.66 20.49
C VAL A 428 12.47 -2.34 21.14
N ASP A 429 13.40 -1.44 21.39
CA ASP A 429 13.12 -0.11 21.97
C ASP A 429 12.22 0.73 21.04
N ALA A 430 12.53 0.76 19.74
CA ALA A 430 11.72 1.43 18.73
C ALA A 430 10.32 0.82 18.58
N PHE A 431 10.19 -0.50 18.74
CA PHE A 431 8.90 -1.19 18.65
C PHE A 431 8.06 -0.99 19.91
N VAL A 432 8.62 -1.21 21.10
CA VAL A 432 7.87 -1.26 22.36
C VAL A 432 7.79 0.11 23.04
N ASN A 433 8.93 0.73 23.32
CA ASN A 433 8.96 1.95 24.13
C ASN A 433 8.52 3.18 23.34
N ASN A 434 8.88 3.25 22.06
CA ASN A 434 8.45 4.36 21.20
C ASN A 434 6.94 4.31 20.90
N TRP A 435 6.28 3.14 20.98
CA TRP A 435 4.82 3.04 20.89
C TRP A 435 4.14 3.95 21.92
N LYS A 436 4.53 3.80 23.18
CA LYS A 436 3.94 4.62 24.25
C LYS A 436 4.21 6.12 24.05
N THR A 437 5.42 6.46 23.63
CA THR A 437 5.82 7.87 23.39
C THR A 437 4.92 8.51 22.31
N GLU A 438 4.74 7.82 21.20
CA GLU A 438 3.94 8.31 20.08
C GLU A 438 2.43 8.26 20.39
N TYR A 439 1.97 7.27 21.15
CA TYR A 439 0.59 7.21 21.62
C TYR A 439 0.26 8.41 22.52
N ASP A 440 1.11 8.68 23.52
CA ASP A 440 0.93 9.83 24.45
C ASP A 440 1.00 11.18 23.73
N ALA A 441 1.75 11.28 22.63
CA ALA A 441 1.84 12.50 21.82
C ALA A 441 0.59 12.74 20.95
N ALA A 442 -0.14 11.68 20.62
CA ALA A 442 -1.35 11.74 19.78
C ALA A 442 -2.66 11.92 20.59
N HIS A 443 -2.63 11.69 21.92
CA HIS A 443 -3.78 11.75 22.84
C HIS A 443 -3.56 12.74 23.97
#